data_95c9fa1e6a261746cc8274de0f6beeae
#
_entry.id   95c9fa1e6a261746cc8274de0f6beeae
#
_cell.length_a   1.000
_cell.length_b   1.000
_cell.length_c   1.000
_cell.angle_alpha   90.00
_cell.angle_beta   90.00
_cell.angle_gamma   90.00
#
_symmetry.space_group_name_H-M   'P 1'
#
loop_
_entity.id
_entity.type
_entity.pdbx_description
1 polymer ?
#
loop_
_entity_poly.entity_id
_entity_poly.type
_entity_poly.pdbx_seq_one_letter_code
_entity_poly.pdbx_strand_id
1 'polypeptide(L)'
;MKLFKQLAVAFAATLTFAAQADINVGVTLSATGPAASLGIPEKNTFALMPTSLGGQKVNYIVLDDASDTTTAVANTRKLITENKVDIVIGSTVTPNSLAMIDAVSESGTPMISMAASARIVEPIDAKKRWVFKTPQNDIMMALAIVTHMVDNGIKTAAFIGFADAYGEGWWGEFNKIAATKKLNIVASERYNRTDTSVTGQVLKLVAARPDAILIAGSGTPAALPQKALKERGYAGKIYQTHGIANNDFLRVGGKDVEGTLLPAGPVLVAAQLPADHPVKKSALDYIAKYEGAHGKGSVSTFGGHAWDAGLLLAAAAPEALKKAQPGTPAFRAALRDALENVKNVAGAHGVFNMSSADHLGLDQRARVMVRIENGAWKLIK
;
A
#
# COMPACT_ATOMS: atom_id res chain seq x y z
N MET A 1 -38.82 -70.87 -33.82
CA MET A 1 -37.50 -70.25 -33.72
C MET A 1 -37.69 -68.75 -33.62
N LYS A 2 -37.56 -68.19 -32.40
CA LYS A 2 -37.74 -66.75 -32.16
C LYS A 2 -36.36 -66.16 -31.78
N LEU A 3 -35.82 -65.31 -32.65
CA LEU A 3 -34.59 -64.56 -32.41
C LEU A 3 -34.87 -63.45 -31.39
N PHE A 4 -34.20 -63.50 -30.25
CA PHE A 4 -34.13 -62.39 -29.29
C PHE A 4 -33.05 -61.39 -29.76
N LYS A 5 -33.43 -60.22 -30.15
CA LYS A 5 -32.52 -59.09 -30.33
C LYS A 5 -32.30 -58.42 -28.99
N GLN A 6 -31.12 -58.53 -28.40
CA GLN A 6 -30.70 -57.75 -27.26
C GLN A 6 -30.18 -56.39 -27.77
N LEU A 7 -30.94 -55.30 -27.43
CA LEU A 7 -30.49 -53.92 -27.59
C LEU A 7 -29.62 -53.56 -26.38
N ALA A 8 -28.32 -53.49 -26.55
CA ALA A 8 -27.41 -52.89 -25.58
C ALA A 8 -27.46 -51.37 -25.72
N VAL A 9 -28.12 -50.67 -24.78
CA VAL A 9 -28.07 -49.21 -24.64
C VAL A 9 -26.78 -48.85 -23.92
N ALA A 10 -25.77 -48.39 -24.68
CA ALA A 10 -24.55 -47.81 -24.12
C ALA A 10 -24.88 -46.41 -23.57
N PHE A 11 -24.94 -46.29 -22.26
CA PHE A 11 -25.05 -45.02 -21.57
C PHE A 11 -23.66 -44.34 -21.59
N ALA A 12 -23.40 -43.50 -22.58
CA ALA A 12 -22.21 -42.67 -22.62
C ALA A 12 -22.35 -41.58 -21.56
N ALA A 13 -21.79 -41.77 -20.39
CA ALA A 13 -21.62 -40.73 -19.40
C ALA A 13 -20.64 -39.68 -19.95
N THR A 14 -21.15 -38.65 -20.57
CA THR A 14 -20.38 -37.42 -20.87
C THR A 14 -20.00 -36.75 -19.55
N LEU A 15 -18.78 -37.01 -19.08
CA LEU A 15 -18.13 -36.23 -18.08
C LEU A 15 -17.94 -34.81 -18.65
N THR A 16 -18.92 -33.95 -18.45
CA THR A 16 -18.74 -32.51 -18.64
C THR A 16 -17.72 -32.04 -17.61
N PHE A 17 -16.45 -31.95 -18.02
CA PHE A 17 -15.51 -31.10 -17.29
C PHE A 17 -16.09 -29.70 -17.33
N ALA A 18 -16.75 -29.30 -16.24
CA ALA A 18 -17.08 -27.90 -16.06
C ALA A 18 -15.77 -27.13 -16.17
N ALA A 19 -15.60 -26.32 -17.22
CA ALA A 19 -14.46 -25.44 -17.36
C ALA A 19 -14.44 -24.58 -16.09
N GLN A 20 -13.48 -24.83 -15.23
CA GLN A 20 -13.36 -24.12 -13.98
C GLN A 20 -12.96 -22.67 -14.33
N ALA A 21 -13.78 -21.70 -13.94
CA ALA A 21 -13.56 -20.31 -14.30
C ALA A 21 -12.27 -19.76 -13.68
N ASP A 22 -11.49 -19.01 -14.44
CA ASP A 22 -10.25 -18.37 -13.96
C ASP A 22 -10.58 -17.35 -12.84
N ILE A 23 -9.65 -17.16 -11.90
CA ILE A 23 -9.72 -16.05 -10.95
C ILE A 23 -9.28 -14.78 -11.67
N ASN A 24 -10.16 -13.80 -11.78
CA ASN A 24 -9.85 -12.52 -12.40
C ASN A 24 -9.53 -11.47 -11.31
N VAL A 25 -8.31 -10.95 -11.33
CA VAL A 25 -7.81 -9.92 -10.42
C VAL A 25 -7.72 -8.61 -11.18
N GLY A 26 -8.56 -7.65 -10.81
CA GLY A 26 -8.48 -6.28 -11.32
C GLY A 26 -7.48 -5.47 -10.54
N VAL A 27 -6.61 -4.75 -11.22
CA VAL A 27 -5.63 -3.86 -10.60
C VAL A 27 -5.80 -2.46 -11.16
N THR A 28 -5.98 -1.46 -10.30
CA THR A 28 -5.86 -0.05 -10.69
C THR A 28 -4.80 0.61 -9.84
N LEU A 29 -3.85 1.31 -10.46
CA LEU A 29 -2.69 1.88 -9.81
C LEU A 29 -2.16 3.10 -10.57
N SER A 30 -1.37 3.94 -9.92
CA SER A 30 -0.89 5.21 -10.49
C SER A 30 0.44 5.02 -11.24
N ALA A 31 0.44 4.37 -12.41
CA ALA A 31 1.66 4.18 -13.21
C ALA A 31 2.12 5.46 -13.91
N THR A 32 1.25 6.45 -14.03
CA THR A 32 1.54 7.80 -14.54
C THR A 32 1.06 8.88 -13.57
N GLY A 33 1.35 10.15 -13.89
CA GLY A 33 0.99 11.29 -13.05
C GLY A 33 1.91 11.49 -11.84
N PRO A 34 1.52 12.33 -10.85
CA PRO A 34 2.37 12.71 -9.72
C PRO A 34 2.80 11.55 -8.81
N ALA A 35 2.09 10.43 -8.82
CA ALA A 35 2.41 9.24 -8.03
C ALA A 35 3.11 8.12 -8.84
N ALA A 36 3.58 8.40 -10.05
CA ALA A 36 4.18 7.38 -10.93
C ALA A 36 5.37 6.65 -10.29
N SER A 37 6.19 7.34 -9.49
CA SER A 37 7.32 6.73 -8.77
C SER A 37 6.89 5.68 -7.73
N LEU A 38 5.61 5.66 -7.36
CA LEU A 38 5.00 4.67 -6.48
C LEU A 38 4.35 3.53 -7.30
N GLY A 39 3.52 3.89 -8.28
CA GLY A 39 2.73 2.93 -9.04
C GLY A 39 3.54 2.09 -10.03
N ILE A 40 4.66 2.61 -10.56
CA ILE A 40 5.53 1.83 -11.46
C ILE A 40 6.09 0.58 -10.76
N PRO A 41 6.69 0.66 -9.55
CA PRO A 41 7.11 -0.55 -8.83
C PRO A 41 5.97 -1.50 -8.48
N GLU A 42 4.77 -0.99 -8.17
CA GLU A 42 3.58 -1.83 -7.98
C GLU A 42 3.24 -2.61 -9.25
N LYS A 43 3.13 -1.92 -10.39
CA LYS A 43 2.89 -2.53 -11.70
C LYS A 43 3.92 -3.63 -12.04
N ASN A 44 5.19 -3.32 -11.84
CA ASN A 44 6.28 -4.26 -12.07
C ASN A 44 6.16 -5.51 -11.21
N THR A 45 5.71 -5.35 -9.96
CA THR A 45 5.49 -6.47 -9.04
C THR A 45 4.35 -7.37 -9.49
N PHE A 46 3.24 -6.82 -10.02
CA PHE A 46 2.16 -7.67 -10.55
C PHE A 46 2.61 -8.57 -11.71
N ALA A 47 3.58 -8.15 -12.51
CA ALA A 47 4.17 -9.00 -13.55
C ALA A 47 4.96 -10.21 -13.00
N LEU A 48 5.29 -10.21 -11.71
CA LEU A 48 6.02 -11.28 -11.02
C LEU A 48 5.09 -12.20 -10.21
N MET A 49 3.79 -11.92 -10.16
CA MET A 49 2.82 -12.69 -9.38
C MET A 49 2.59 -14.10 -9.97
N PRO A 50 2.20 -15.06 -9.13
CA PRO A 50 1.88 -16.40 -9.63
C PRO A 50 0.62 -16.34 -10.52
N THR A 51 0.65 -17.10 -11.61
CA THR A 51 -0.46 -17.24 -12.56
C THR A 51 -1.43 -18.38 -12.21
N SER A 52 -1.22 -19.03 -11.05
CA SER A 52 -2.11 -20.07 -10.52
C SER A 52 -2.17 -19.99 -9.01
N LEU A 53 -3.37 -20.08 -8.43
CA LEU A 53 -3.64 -20.12 -7.00
C LEU A 53 -4.63 -21.25 -6.70
N GLY A 54 -4.27 -22.14 -5.75
CA GLY A 54 -5.14 -23.28 -5.40
C GLY A 54 -5.47 -24.21 -6.57
N GLY A 55 -4.57 -24.29 -7.56
CA GLY A 55 -4.79 -25.05 -8.81
C GLY A 55 -5.61 -24.30 -9.87
N GLN A 56 -6.14 -23.12 -9.55
CA GLN A 56 -6.95 -22.29 -10.45
C GLN A 56 -6.08 -21.24 -11.13
N LYS A 57 -6.24 -21.06 -12.45
CA LYS A 57 -5.55 -20.00 -13.20
C LYS A 57 -5.97 -18.62 -12.72
N VAL A 58 -5.00 -17.68 -12.71
CA VAL A 58 -5.20 -16.28 -12.29
C VAL A 58 -4.85 -15.34 -13.44
N ASN A 59 -5.75 -14.42 -13.74
CA ASN A 59 -5.53 -13.36 -14.72
C ASN A 59 -5.45 -12.00 -13.99
N TYR A 60 -4.38 -11.25 -14.23
CA TYR A 60 -4.22 -9.89 -13.71
C TYR A 60 -4.52 -8.88 -14.80
N ILE A 61 -5.52 -8.00 -14.56
CA ILE A 61 -5.96 -6.95 -15.49
C ILE A 61 -5.55 -5.61 -14.87
N VAL A 62 -4.48 -5.02 -15.40
CA VAL A 62 -3.86 -3.82 -14.82
C VAL A 62 -4.24 -2.58 -15.62
N LEU A 63 -4.82 -1.60 -14.93
CA LEU A 63 -5.22 -0.30 -15.47
C LEU A 63 -4.48 0.82 -14.74
N ASP A 64 -4.04 1.83 -15.50
CA ASP A 64 -3.44 3.04 -14.94
C ASP A 64 -4.54 4.05 -14.57
N ASP A 65 -4.51 4.56 -13.34
CA ASP A 65 -5.42 5.62 -12.91
C ASP A 65 -4.82 7.04 -13.05
N ALA A 66 -3.61 7.13 -13.55
CA ALA A 66 -2.90 8.39 -13.77
C ALA A 66 -2.81 9.30 -12.52
N SER A 67 -2.88 8.72 -11.33
CA SER A 67 -2.97 9.43 -10.04
C SER A 67 -4.24 10.30 -9.90
N ASP A 68 -5.27 10.02 -10.70
CA ASP A 68 -6.53 10.75 -10.76
C ASP A 68 -7.68 9.94 -10.14
N THR A 69 -8.43 10.60 -9.26
CA THR A 69 -9.51 9.95 -8.49
C THR A 69 -10.69 9.54 -9.38
N THR A 70 -11.03 10.33 -10.39
CA THR A 70 -12.13 10.03 -11.31
C THR A 70 -11.78 8.82 -12.17
N THR A 71 -10.55 8.78 -12.67
CA THR A 71 -10.03 7.65 -13.46
C THR A 71 -9.96 6.37 -12.63
N ALA A 72 -9.55 6.46 -11.35
CA ALA A 72 -9.52 5.30 -10.45
C ALA A 72 -10.93 4.69 -10.25
N VAL A 73 -11.95 5.53 -10.06
CA VAL A 73 -13.34 5.08 -9.95
C VAL A 73 -13.84 4.48 -11.27
N ALA A 74 -13.55 5.11 -12.41
CA ALA A 74 -13.92 4.59 -13.73
C ALA A 74 -13.27 3.23 -14.01
N ASN A 75 -11.97 3.10 -13.72
CA ASN A 75 -11.24 1.83 -13.81
C ASN A 75 -11.87 0.75 -12.93
N THR A 76 -12.20 1.08 -11.68
CA THR A 76 -12.83 0.14 -10.74
C THR A 76 -14.17 -0.37 -11.28
N ARG A 77 -15.02 0.53 -11.75
CA ARG A 77 -16.31 0.16 -12.36
C ARG A 77 -16.12 -0.72 -13.59
N LYS A 78 -15.19 -0.37 -14.49
CA LYS A 78 -14.84 -1.17 -15.67
C LYS A 78 -14.37 -2.57 -15.31
N LEU A 79 -13.43 -2.69 -14.36
CA LEU A 79 -12.95 -3.97 -13.87
C LEU A 79 -14.09 -4.85 -13.34
N ILE A 80 -15.02 -4.27 -12.60
CA ILE A 80 -16.16 -5.00 -12.03
C ILE A 80 -17.20 -5.37 -13.11
N THR A 81 -17.61 -4.42 -13.95
CA THR A 81 -18.76 -4.60 -14.84
C THR A 81 -18.42 -5.26 -16.17
N GLU A 82 -17.25 -4.94 -16.74
CA GLU A 82 -16.82 -5.46 -18.04
C GLU A 82 -15.90 -6.67 -17.87
N ASN A 83 -14.89 -6.55 -17.02
CA ASN A 83 -13.89 -7.61 -16.82
C ASN A 83 -14.32 -8.68 -15.79
N LYS A 84 -15.45 -8.47 -15.08
CA LYS A 84 -16.02 -9.44 -14.13
C LYS A 84 -15.02 -9.95 -13.10
N VAL A 85 -14.22 -9.04 -12.55
CA VAL A 85 -13.16 -9.41 -11.59
C VAL A 85 -13.73 -9.94 -10.28
N ASP A 86 -12.99 -10.84 -9.64
CA ASP A 86 -13.32 -11.45 -8.35
C ASP A 86 -12.81 -10.60 -7.18
N ILE A 87 -11.78 -9.80 -7.42
CA ILE A 87 -11.16 -8.90 -6.45
C ILE A 87 -10.56 -7.70 -7.19
N VAL A 88 -10.53 -6.55 -6.53
CA VAL A 88 -9.79 -5.35 -6.98
C VAL A 88 -8.59 -5.14 -6.07
N ILE A 89 -7.39 -4.89 -6.62
CA ILE A 89 -6.21 -4.46 -5.88
C ILE A 89 -5.86 -3.04 -6.32
N GLY A 90 -5.74 -2.14 -5.38
CA GLY A 90 -5.47 -0.72 -5.65
C GLY A 90 -6.28 0.23 -4.75
N SER A 91 -6.11 1.51 -4.91
CA SER A 91 -5.14 2.20 -5.72
C SER A 91 -3.84 2.46 -4.94
N THR A 92 -2.88 3.09 -5.60
CA THR A 92 -1.59 3.51 -5.02
C THR A 92 -1.72 4.61 -3.97
N VAL A 93 -2.67 5.54 -4.15
CA VAL A 93 -2.80 6.75 -3.33
C VAL A 93 -4.12 6.80 -2.56
N THR A 94 -4.08 7.43 -1.38
CA THR A 94 -5.22 7.52 -0.46
C THR A 94 -6.48 8.11 -1.09
N PRO A 95 -6.45 9.26 -1.79
CA PRO A 95 -7.66 9.81 -2.40
C PRO A 95 -8.36 8.83 -3.34
N ASN A 96 -7.59 8.16 -4.19
CA ASN A 96 -8.10 7.19 -5.15
C ASN A 96 -8.73 5.98 -4.44
N SER A 97 -8.01 5.38 -3.48
CA SER A 97 -8.52 4.23 -2.72
C SER A 97 -9.81 4.54 -1.97
N LEU A 98 -9.91 5.74 -1.36
CA LEU A 98 -11.15 6.16 -0.67
C LEU A 98 -12.32 6.30 -1.65
N ALA A 99 -12.10 6.85 -2.84
CA ALA A 99 -13.15 7.05 -3.84
C ALA A 99 -13.67 5.73 -4.45
N MET A 100 -12.86 4.67 -4.44
CA MET A 100 -13.23 3.35 -4.96
C MET A 100 -14.16 2.56 -4.02
N ILE A 101 -14.24 2.91 -2.75
CA ILE A 101 -14.94 2.13 -1.70
C ILE A 101 -16.42 1.89 -2.07
N ASP A 102 -17.10 2.92 -2.55
CA ASP A 102 -18.51 2.77 -2.91
C ASP A 102 -18.72 1.75 -4.04
N ALA A 103 -17.93 1.84 -5.10
CA ALA A 103 -18.04 0.93 -6.24
C ALA A 103 -17.78 -0.55 -5.87
N VAL A 104 -16.78 -0.82 -5.06
CA VAL A 104 -16.48 -2.21 -4.61
C VAL A 104 -17.52 -2.72 -3.62
N SER A 105 -18.01 -1.87 -2.73
CA SER A 105 -19.04 -2.22 -1.75
C SER A 105 -20.39 -2.51 -2.42
N GLU A 106 -20.84 -1.65 -3.33
CA GLU A 106 -22.10 -1.80 -4.07
C GLU A 106 -22.14 -3.10 -4.88
N SER A 107 -21.00 -3.49 -5.44
CA SER A 107 -20.88 -4.72 -6.25
C SER A 107 -20.62 -5.99 -5.43
N GLY A 108 -20.32 -5.85 -4.13
CA GLY A 108 -19.87 -6.98 -3.30
C GLY A 108 -18.57 -7.59 -3.82
N THR A 109 -17.63 -6.76 -4.29
CA THR A 109 -16.29 -7.18 -4.75
C THR A 109 -15.26 -6.78 -3.70
N PRO A 110 -14.48 -7.71 -3.13
CA PRO A 110 -13.44 -7.34 -2.17
C PRO A 110 -12.35 -6.48 -2.82
N MET A 111 -11.75 -5.58 -2.03
CA MET A 111 -10.64 -4.72 -2.44
C MET A 111 -9.47 -4.83 -1.48
N ILE A 112 -8.23 -4.90 -1.99
CA ILE A 112 -7.01 -4.71 -1.20
C ILE A 112 -6.36 -3.41 -1.67
N SER A 113 -6.41 -2.37 -0.84
CA SER A 113 -5.77 -1.08 -1.11
C SER A 113 -4.26 -1.14 -0.89
N MET A 114 -3.50 -0.45 -1.74
CA MET A 114 -2.05 -0.23 -1.59
C MET A 114 -1.73 1.16 -1.04
N ALA A 115 -2.73 1.88 -0.49
CA ALA A 115 -2.58 3.21 0.09
C ALA A 115 -2.60 3.19 1.64
N ALA A 116 -2.02 4.24 2.25
CA ALA A 116 -1.61 4.19 3.65
C ALA A 116 -2.70 4.56 4.67
N SER A 117 -3.68 5.42 4.34
CA SER A 117 -4.57 5.97 5.36
C SER A 117 -5.39 4.91 6.10
N ALA A 118 -5.46 5.02 7.43
CA ALA A 118 -6.35 4.21 8.27
C ALA A 118 -7.82 4.35 7.86
N ARG A 119 -8.23 5.53 7.38
CA ARG A 119 -9.61 5.82 6.95
C ARG A 119 -10.11 4.93 5.80
N ILE A 120 -9.22 4.25 5.10
CA ILE A 120 -9.59 3.29 4.03
C ILE A 120 -10.31 2.08 4.63
N VAL A 121 -9.87 1.61 5.78
CA VAL A 121 -10.41 0.41 6.44
C VAL A 121 -11.11 0.72 7.78
N GLU A 122 -10.83 1.86 8.40
CA GLU A 122 -11.35 2.23 9.73
C GLU A 122 -12.32 3.43 9.69
N PRO A 123 -13.35 3.45 10.56
CA PRO A 123 -13.89 2.29 11.25
C PRO A 123 -14.52 1.31 10.27
N ILE A 124 -14.53 0.00 10.59
CA ILE A 124 -15.20 -0.98 9.75
C ILE A 124 -16.71 -0.74 9.84
N ASP A 125 -17.35 -0.64 8.66
CA ASP A 125 -18.77 -0.44 8.47
C ASP A 125 -19.30 -1.34 7.33
N ALA A 126 -20.55 -1.16 6.92
CA ALA A 126 -21.18 -1.94 5.86
C ALA A 126 -20.43 -1.85 4.51
N LYS A 127 -19.74 -0.74 4.23
CA LYS A 127 -18.96 -0.54 3.01
C LYS A 127 -17.54 -1.08 3.16
N LYS A 128 -16.85 -0.67 4.23
CA LYS A 128 -15.43 -1.00 4.46
C LYS A 128 -15.21 -2.46 4.84
N ARG A 129 -16.25 -3.22 5.18
CA ARG A 129 -16.14 -4.68 5.32
C ARG A 129 -15.67 -5.39 4.04
N TRP A 130 -15.70 -4.71 2.89
CA TRP A 130 -15.20 -5.20 1.61
C TRP A 130 -13.77 -4.76 1.31
N VAL A 131 -13.16 -3.96 2.19
CA VAL A 131 -11.90 -3.26 1.92
C VAL A 131 -10.83 -3.69 2.92
N PHE A 132 -9.71 -4.15 2.40
CA PHE A 132 -8.47 -4.50 3.10
C PHE A 132 -7.34 -3.59 2.63
N LYS A 133 -6.20 -3.61 3.29
CA LYS A 133 -5.02 -2.87 2.85
C LYS A 133 -3.72 -3.54 3.29
N THR A 134 -2.62 -3.26 2.57
CA THR A 134 -1.30 -3.77 2.91
C THR A 134 -0.34 -2.75 3.51
N PRO A 135 -0.38 -1.43 3.20
CA PRO A 135 0.53 -0.49 3.83
C PRO A 135 0.19 -0.25 5.31
N GLN A 136 1.21 -0.02 6.11
CA GLN A 136 1.07 0.49 7.47
C GLN A 136 0.20 1.74 7.47
N ASN A 137 -0.65 1.93 8.48
CA ASN A 137 -1.50 3.10 8.55
C ASN A 137 -0.75 4.33 9.08
N ASP A 138 -1.30 5.50 8.79
CA ASP A 138 -0.81 6.80 9.24
C ASP A 138 -0.74 6.91 10.78
N ILE A 139 -1.64 6.27 11.52
CA ILE A 139 -1.63 6.21 12.99
C ILE A 139 -0.32 5.57 13.50
N MET A 140 -0.01 4.36 12.99
CA MET A 140 1.20 3.61 13.38
C MET A 140 2.47 4.39 13.07
N MET A 141 2.52 4.99 11.89
CA MET A 141 3.68 5.71 11.39
C MET A 141 3.85 7.09 12.08
N ALA A 142 2.77 7.82 12.33
CA ALA A 142 2.80 9.09 13.06
C ALA A 142 3.25 8.87 14.52
N LEU A 143 2.80 7.78 15.17
CA LEU A 143 3.26 7.42 16.50
C LEU A 143 4.79 7.20 16.53
N ALA A 144 5.35 6.54 15.51
CA ALA A 144 6.80 6.35 15.41
C ALA A 144 7.54 7.69 15.29
N ILE A 145 7.05 8.58 14.42
CA ILE A 145 7.66 9.91 14.20
C ILE A 145 7.64 10.73 15.49
N VAL A 146 6.46 10.88 16.11
CA VAL A 146 6.31 11.70 17.30
C VAL A 146 7.10 11.14 18.48
N THR A 147 7.09 9.82 18.66
CA THR A 147 7.90 9.16 19.69
C THR A 147 9.40 9.45 19.47
N HIS A 148 9.89 9.25 18.25
CA HIS A 148 11.28 9.54 17.92
C HIS A 148 11.63 11.02 18.09
N MET A 149 10.73 11.95 17.74
CA MET A 149 10.92 13.39 17.99
C MET A 149 11.13 13.66 19.48
N VAL A 150 10.21 13.20 20.32
CA VAL A 150 10.24 13.44 21.77
C VAL A 150 11.44 12.80 22.44
N ASP A 151 11.77 11.55 22.08
CA ASP A 151 12.93 10.82 22.62
C ASP A 151 14.27 11.48 22.24
N ASN A 152 14.28 12.26 21.15
CA ASN A 152 15.45 13.05 20.71
C ASN A 152 15.38 14.52 21.12
N GLY A 153 14.57 14.86 22.11
CA GLY A 153 14.54 16.18 22.74
C GLY A 153 13.86 17.29 21.91
N ILE A 154 13.14 16.95 20.83
CA ILE A 154 12.34 17.90 20.04
C ILE A 154 11.16 18.38 20.89
N LYS A 155 11.00 19.69 21.03
CA LYS A 155 9.95 20.32 21.82
C LYS A 155 8.91 21.02 20.94
N THR A 156 9.34 21.53 19.78
CA THR A 156 8.49 22.23 18.82
C THR A 156 8.59 21.58 17.46
N ALA A 157 7.45 21.39 16.81
CA ALA A 157 7.40 20.88 15.45
C ALA A 157 6.50 21.71 14.56
N ALA A 158 6.74 21.67 13.26
CA ALA A 158 5.82 22.18 12.26
C ALA A 158 5.47 21.08 11.25
N PHE A 159 4.41 21.32 10.50
CA PHE A 159 3.88 20.38 9.53
C PHE A 159 3.73 21.02 8.16
N ILE A 160 4.04 20.31 7.10
CA ILE A 160 3.60 20.61 5.75
C ILE A 160 3.18 19.32 5.06
N GLY A 161 1.97 19.29 4.50
CA GLY A 161 1.42 18.09 3.88
C GLY A 161 0.65 18.38 2.61
N PHE A 162 0.36 17.32 1.82
CA PHE A 162 -0.51 17.46 0.68
C PHE A 162 -1.89 18.02 1.07
N ALA A 163 -2.46 18.88 0.23
CA ALA A 163 -3.82 19.39 0.36
C ALA A 163 -4.85 18.37 -0.17
N ASP A 164 -4.74 17.13 0.29
CA ASP A 164 -5.65 16.03 -0.09
C ASP A 164 -5.90 15.08 1.09
N ALA A 165 -6.69 14.03 0.88
CA ALA A 165 -7.06 13.08 1.92
C ALA A 165 -5.86 12.38 2.59
N TYR A 166 -4.71 12.26 1.92
CA TYR A 166 -3.49 11.73 2.50
C TYR A 166 -2.86 12.73 3.49
N GLY A 167 -2.60 13.96 3.04
CA GLY A 167 -1.99 14.98 3.90
C GLY A 167 -2.89 15.36 5.08
N GLU A 168 -4.20 15.45 4.87
CA GLU A 168 -5.15 15.74 5.96
C GLU A 168 -5.28 14.57 6.95
N GLY A 169 -5.20 13.33 6.50
CA GLY A 169 -5.15 12.17 7.40
C GLY A 169 -3.90 12.23 8.28
N TRP A 170 -2.74 12.47 7.67
CA TRP A 170 -1.48 12.64 8.39
C TRP A 170 -1.50 13.79 9.38
N TRP A 171 -2.07 14.94 8.97
CA TRP A 171 -2.23 16.09 9.88
C TRP A 171 -3.05 15.73 11.11
N GLY A 172 -4.20 15.09 10.90
CA GLY A 172 -5.08 14.67 11.99
C GLY A 172 -4.37 13.78 13.01
N GLU A 173 -3.71 12.72 12.55
CA GLU A 173 -3.02 11.78 13.43
C GLU A 173 -1.75 12.38 14.06
N PHE A 174 -0.95 13.13 13.30
CA PHE A 174 0.22 13.80 13.83
C PHE A 174 -0.13 14.78 14.94
N ASN A 175 -1.12 15.66 14.72
CA ASN A 175 -1.56 16.65 15.69
C ASN A 175 -2.14 16.01 16.96
N LYS A 176 -2.97 14.97 16.80
CA LYS A 176 -3.55 14.21 17.90
C LYS A 176 -2.47 13.53 18.77
N ILE A 177 -1.52 12.84 18.15
CA ILE A 177 -0.45 12.14 18.86
C ILE A 177 0.53 13.15 19.49
N ALA A 178 0.87 14.24 18.79
CA ALA A 178 1.71 15.32 19.30
C ALA A 178 1.13 15.90 20.61
N ALA A 179 -0.18 16.16 20.65
CA ALA A 179 -0.85 16.63 21.86
C ALA A 179 -0.71 15.66 23.03
N THR A 180 -0.87 14.35 22.82
CA THR A 180 -0.71 13.33 23.87
C THR A 180 0.72 13.23 24.39
N LYS A 181 1.72 13.49 23.54
CA LYS A 181 3.15 13.45 23.85
C LYS A 181 3.73 14.81 24.27
N LYS A 182 2.89 15.84 24.37
CA LYS A 182 3.27 17.22 24.72
C LYS A 182 4.31 17.82 23.74
N LEU A 183 4.28 17.43 22.48
CA LEU A 183 5.03 18.05 21.40
C LEU A 183 4.22 19.25 20.89
N ASN A 184 4.79 20.46 20.96
CA ASN A 184 4.10 21.67 20.55
C ASN A 184 4.17 21.86 19.03
N ILE A 185 3.03 21.95 18.36
CA ILE A 185 2.95 22.23 16.91
C ILE A 185 2.82 23.76 16.72
N VAL A 186 3.85 24.37 16.14
CA VAL A 186 3.95 25.84 16.01
C VAL A 186 3.48 26.38 14.66
N ALA A 187 3.40 25.55 13.63
CA ALA A 187 2.88 25.95 12.31
C ALA A 187 2.41 24.72 11.51
N SER A 188 1.45 24.93 10.61
CA SER A 188 1.00 23.89 9.66
C SER A 188 0.62 24.52 8.33
N GLU A 189 1.12 23.94 7.23
CA GLU A 189 0.91 24.41 5.86
C GLU A 189 0.48 23.24 4.94
N ARG A 190 -0.05 23.60 3.77
CA ARG A 190 -0.50 22.65 2.75
C ARG A 190 0.08 22.99 1.39
N TYR A 191 0.25 21.96 0.55
CA TYR A 191 0.63 22.11 -0.86
C TYR A 191 -0.01 21.01 -1.70
N ASN A 192 -0.09 21.22 -3.02
CA ASN A 192 -0.64 20.23 -3.94
C ASN A 192 0.45 19.32 -4.50
N ARG A 193 0.09 18.11 -4.91
CA ARG A 193 1.03 17.16 -5.55
C ARG A 193 1.67 17.70 -6.83
N THR A 194 1.00 18.63 -7.49
CA THR A 194 1.43 19.25 -8.75
C THR A 194 2.08 20.63 -8.59
N ASP A 195 2.20 21.12 -7.36
CA ASP A 195 2.85 22.41 -7.11
C ASP A 195 4.33 22.35 -7.51
N THR A 196 4.80 23.39 -8.16
CA THR A 196 6.20 23.57 -8.56
C THR A 196 6.95 24.52 -7.61
N SER A 197 6.25 25.20 -6.69
CA SER A 197 6.82 26.06 -5.67
C SER A 197 5.99 25.99 -4.37
N VAL A 198 6.70 26.01 -3.25
CA VAL A 198 6.14 26.06 -1.88
C VAL A 198 6.80 27.19 -1.06
N THR A 199 7.31 28.20 -1.74
CA THR A 199 8.08 29.28 -1.11
C THR A 199 7.31 29.98 0.01
N GLY A 200 6.03 30.30 -0.21
CA GLY A 200 5.18 30.98 0.78
C GLY A 200 4.96 30.14 2.03
N GLN A 201 4.71 28.84 1.86
CA GLN A 201 4.52 27.90 2.95
C GLN A 201 5.83 27.74 3.75
N VAL A 202 6.96 27.54 3.05
CA VAL A 202 8.26 27.36 3.70
C VAL A 202 8.69 28.59 4.50
N LEU A 203 8.45 29.80 4.00
CA LEU A 203 8.75 31.03 4.74
C LEU A 203 8.00 31.11 6.08
N LYS A 204 6.71 30.74 6.12
CA LYS A 204 5.93 30.70 7.36
C LYS A 204 6.45 29.62 8.33
N LEU A 205 6.80 28.44 7.83
CA LEU A 205 7.36 27.37 8.64
C LEU A 205 8.69 27.78 9.29
N VAL A 206 9.60 28.34 8.50
CA VAL A 206 10.92 28.78 8.99
C VAL A 206 10.79 29.93 9.99
N ALA A 207 9.85 30.89 9.76
CA ALA A 207 9.58 31.99 10.68
C ALA A 207 9.07 31.52 12.05
N ALA A 208 8.37 30.37 12.12
CA ALA A 208 7.90 29.78 13.37
C ALA A 208 9.03 29.10 14.18
N ARG A 209 10.22 28.95 13.64
CA ARG A 209 11.43 28.36 14.25
C ARG A 209 11.20 27.01 14.94
N PRO A 210 10.60 26.01 14.29
CA PRO A 210 10.42 24.70 14.89
C PRO A 210 11.75 23.96 15.02
N ASP A 211 11.90 23.08 16.05
CA ASP A 211 13.03 22.16 16.19
C ASP A 211 13.03 21.09 15.09
N ALA A 212 11.81 20.73 14.64
CA ALA A 212 11.63 19.73 13.56
C ALA A 212 10.45 20.11 12.65
N ILE A 213 10.51 19.65 11.40
CA ILE A 213 9.40 19.73 10.44
C ILE A 213 9.05 18.34 9.95
N LEU A 214 7.74 17.99 10.00
CA LEU A 214 7.20 16.82 9.32
C LEU A 214 6.67 17.23 7.95
N ILE A 215 7.16 16.57 6.91
CA ILE A 215 6.66 16.69 5.54
C ILE A 215 5.78 15.47 5.23
N ALA A 216 4.47 15.67 5.10
CA ALA A 216 3.51 14.62 4.79
C ALA A 216 3.20 14.60 3.29
N GLY A 217 4.20 14.22 2.52
CA GLY A 217 4.14 13.98 1.09
C GLY A 217 4.40 12.52 0.72
N SER A 218 4.31 12.20 -0.55
CA SER A 218 4.66 10.89 -1.08
C SER A 218 5.25 10.99 -2.50
N GLY A 219 6.11 10.03 -2.86
CA GLY A 219 6.81 10.03 -4.13
C GLY A 219 7.74 11.22 -4.30
N THR A 220 8.08 11.52 -5.55
CA THR A 220 9.00 12.61 -5.89
C THR A 220 8.49 14.02 -5.51
N PRO A 221 7.17 14.33 -5.53
CA PRO A 221 6.68 15.62 -5.08
C PRO A 221 7.00 15.96 -3.63
N ALA A 222 7.23 14.97 -2.78
CA ALA A 222 7.60 15.18 -1.38
C ALA A 222 9.01 15.78 -1.19
N ALA A 223 9.84 15.78 -2.21
CA ALA A 223 11.17 16.42 -2.18
C ALA A 223 11.08 17.95 -2.28
N LEU A 224 10.03 18.49 -2.88
CA LEU A 224 9.90 19.94 -3.12
C LEU A 224 9.94 20.78 -1.83
N PRO A 225 9.14 20.49 -0.77
CA PRO A 225 9.22 21.26 0.46
C PRO A 225 10.59 21.15 1.15
N GLN A 226 11.20 19.97 1.11
CA GLN A 226 12.50 19.76 1.73
C GLN A 226 13.61 20.54 1.05
N LYS A 227 13.67 20.55 -0.26
CA LYS A 227 14.62 21.35 -1.04
C LYS A 227 14.45 22.83 -0.71
N ALA A 228 13.20 23.34 -0.73
CA ALA A 228 12.91 24.72 -0.39
C ALA A 228 13.30 25.09 1.06
N LEU A 229 13.15 24.19 2.03
CA LEU A 229 13.63 24.38 3.40
C LEU A 229 15.17 24.49 3.46
N LYS A 230 15.88 23.61 2.74
CA LYS A 230 17.35 23.66 2.68
C LYS A 230 17.87 24.93 2.00
N GLU A 231 17.25 25.36 0.92
CA GLU A 231 17.57 26.63 0.23
C GLU A 231 17.38 27.85 1.14
N ARG A 232 16.46 27.77 2.13
CA ARG A 232 16.22 28.82 3.14
C ARG A 232 17.05 28.66 4.41
N GLY A 233 18.01 27.73 4.41
CA GLY A 233 18.93 27.53 5.54
C GLY A 233 18.30 26.89 6.76
N TYR A 234 17.17 26.19 6.62
CA TYR A 234 16.56 25.49 7.76
C TYR A 234 17.52 24.41 8.28
N ALA A 235 17.95 24.56 9.55
CA ALA A 235 18.93 23.68 10.19
C ALA A 235 18.30 22.66 11.16
N GLY A 236 16.99 22.73 11.42
CA GLY A 236 16.26 21.78 12.27
C GLY A 236 16.16 20.39 11.65
N LYS A 237 15.61 19.45 12.41
CA LYS A 237 15.40 18.08 11.92
C LYS A 237 14.26 18.03 10.92
N ILE A 238 14.43 17.24 9.84
CA ILE A 238 13.38 16.99 8.87
C ILE A 238 12.94 15.55 8.98
N TYR A 239 11.64 15.37 9.16
CA TYR A 239 10.96 14.08 9.12
C TYR A 239 10.08 14.01 7.88
N GLN A 240 10.03 12.83 7.30
CA GLN A 240 9.13 12.51 6.19
C GLN A 240 8.25 11.33 6.57
N THR A 241 7.16 11.14 5.85
CA THR A 241 6.35 9.92 5.97
C THR A 241 6.99 8.76 5.22
N HIS A 242 6.52 7.53 5.47
CA HIS A 242 6.90 6.36 4.67
C HIS A 242 6.54 6.50 3.17
N GLY A 243 5.75 7.51 2.80
CA GLY A 243 5.41 7.84 1.43
C GLY A 243 6.59 8.17 0.51
N ILE A 244 7.79 8.42 1.07
CA ILE A 244 9.00 8.70 0.29
C ILE A 244 9.91 7.48 0.10
N ALA A 245 9.54 6.31 0.62
CA ALA A 245 10.42 5.15 0.69
C ALA A 245 10.65 4.46 -0.67
N ASN A 246 11.23 5.21 -1.62
CA ASN A 246 11.62 4.77 -2.96
C ASN A 246 12.88 5.51 -3.46
N ASN A 247 13.59 4.90 -4.39
CA ASN A 247 14.87 5.43 -4.88
C ASN A 247 14.71 6.67 -5.78
N ASP A 248 13.55 6.89 -6.39
CA ASP A 248 13.28 8.12 -7.13
C ASP A 248 13.25 9.35 -6.23
N PHE A 249 12.79 9.21 -4.98
CA PHE A 249 12.88 10.29 -4.00
C PHE A 249 14.34 10.64 -3.70
N LEU A 250 15.22 9.65 -3.50
CA LEU A 250 16.65 9.87 -3.29
C LEU A 250 17.28 10.58 -4.50
N ARG A 251 16.95 10.12 -5.70
CA ARG A 251 17.47 10.70 -6.96
C ARG A 251 17.05 12.16 -7.14
N VAL A 252 15.76 12.48 -6.89
CA VAL A 252 15.22 13.85 -7.05
C VAL A 252 15.67 14.76 -5.91
N GLY A 253 15.73 14.24 -4.69
CA GLY A 253 16.14 14.98 -3.50
C GLY A 253 17.63 15.28 -3.46
N GLY A 254 18.47 14.36 -3.97
CA GLY A 254 19.92 14.50 -3.97
C GLY A 254 20.48 14.78 -2.57
N LYS A 255 21.43 15.71 -2.48
CA LYS A 255 22.04 16.11 -1.19
C LYS A 255 21.07 16.78 -0.22
N ASP A 256 19.97 17.35 -0.70
CA ASP A 256 19.04 18.11 0.13
C ASP A 256 18.20 17.20 1.04
N VAL A 257 18.17 15.90 0.77
CA VAL A 257 17.46 14.91 1.60
C VAL A 257 18.36 14.15 2.59
N GLU A 258 19.65 14.46 2.63
CA GLU A 258 20.58 13.88 3.61
C GLU A 258 20.13 14.20 5.05
N GLY A 259 20.22 13.21 5.93
CA GLY A 259 19.82 13.30 7.33
C GLY A 259 18.30 13.20 7.57
N THR A 260 17.49 13.04 6.52
CA THR A 260 16.04 12.86 6.66
C THR A 260 15.70 11.62 7.47
N LEU A 261 14.75 11.76 8.39
CA LEU A 261 14.25 10.71 9.27
C LEU A 261 12.84 10.29 8.84
N LEU A 262 12.57 8.99 8.82
CA LEU A 262 11.24 8.47 8.48
C LEU A 262 11.01 7.08 9.09
N PRO A 263 9.76 6.74 9.41
CA PRO A 263 9.38 5.35 9.59
C PRO A 263 9.23 4.71 8.20
N ALA A 264 9.59 3.45 8.06
CA ALA A 264 9.43 2.71 6.80
C ALA A 264 9.08 1.25 7.04
N GLY A 265 8.53 0.60 6.03
CA GLY A 265 8.38 -0.85 6.03
C GLY A 265 9.74 -1.56 6.02
N PRO A 266 9.88 -2.67 6.75
CA PRO A 266 11.16 -3.38 6.91
C PRO A 266 11.87 -3.76 5.60
N VAL A 267 11.13 -3.98 4.51
CA VAL A 267 11.71 -4.33 3.20
C VAL A 267 12.73 -3.31 2.71
N LEU A 268 12.55 -2.02 3.03
CA LEU A 268 13.46 -0.95 2.60
C LEU A 268 14.91 -1.16 3.08
N VAL A 269 15.07 -1.80 4.22
CA VAL A 269 16.36 -2.06 4.89
C VAL A 269 16.51 -3.53 5.30
N ALA A 270 15.90 -4.45 4.55
CA ALA A 270 15.79 -5.86 4.92
C ALA A 270 17.13 -6.52 5.23
N ALA A 271 18.20 -6.19 4.49
CA ALA A 271 19.55 -6.71 4.75
C ALA A 271 20.12 -6.25 6.11
N GLN A 272 19.66 -5.10 6.62
CA GLN A 272 20.13 -4.50 7.88
C GLN A 272 19.33 -4.95 9.11
N LEU A 273 18.19 -5.67 8.90
CA LEU A 273 17.36 -6.17 9.99
C LEU A 273 18.11 -7.23 10.84
N PRO A 274 17.77 -7.37 12.14
CA PRO A 274 18.20 -8.49 12.94
C PRO A 274 17.92 -9.84 12.28
N ALA A 275 18.72 -10.85 12.56
CA ALA A 275 18.58 -12.17 11.91
C ALA A 275 17.23 -12.85 12.22
N ASP A 276 16.70 -12.61 13.41
CA ASP A 276 15.42 -13.14 13.93
C ASP A 276 14.22 -12.27 13.61
N HIS A 277 14.38 -11.18 12.85
CA HIS A 277 13.25 -10.33 12.48
C HIS A 277 12.23 -11.12 11.64
N PRO A 278 10.93 -11.12 12.01
CA PRO A 278 9.94 -12.08 11.47
C PRO A 278 9.72 -12.00 9.96
N VAL A 279 10.01 -10.86 9.33
CA VAL A 279 9.84 -10.69 7.89
C VAL A 279 11.16 -10.59 7.11
N LYS A 280 12.32 -10.72 7.77
CA LYS A 280 13.61 -10.57 7.08
C LYS A 280 13.73 -11.51 5.88
N LYS A 281 13.37 -12.78 6.07
CA LYS A 281 13.45 -13.78 4.99
C LYS A 281 12.50 -13.43 3.85
N SER A 282 11.21 -13.21 4.12
CA SER A 282 10.20 -12.90 3.10
C SER A 282 10.49 -11.59 2.35
N ALA A 283 11.02 -10.58 3.06
CA ALA A 283 11.46 -9.34 2.44
C ALA A 283 12.66 -9.54 1.50
N LEU A 284 13.67 -10.33 1.91
CA LEU A 284 14.82 -10.65 1.06
C LEU A 284 14.43 -11.52 -0.15
N ASP A 285 13.51 -12.46 0.01
CA ASP A 285 12.99 -13.29 -1.08
C ASP A 285 12.26 -12.40 -2.13
N TYR A 286 11.46 -11.43 -1.68
CA TYR A 286 10.84 -10.45 -2.59
C TYR A 286 11.89 -9.59 -3.30
N ILE A 287 12.87 -9.03 -2.56
CA ILE A 287 13.95 -8.22 -3.13
C ILE A 287 14.68 -9.00 -4.21
N ALA A 288 15.09 -10.24 -3.93
CA ALA A 288 15.80 -11.06 -4.89
C ALA A 288 14.99 -11.30 -6.17
N LYS A 289 13.68 -11.54 -6.04
CA LYS A 289 12.78 -11.75 -7.17
C LYS A 289 12.58 -10.47 -7.98
N TYR A 290 12.35 -9.35 -7.31
CA TYR A 290 12.11 -8.05 -7.95
C TYR A 290 13.38 -7.55 -8.66
N GLU A 291 14.51 -7.55 -7.96
CA GLU A 291 15.79 -7.06 -8.51
C GLU A 291 16.35 -8.00 -9.59
N GLY A 292 16.04 -9.29 -9.53
CA GLY A 292 16.35 -10.24 -10.61
C GLY A 292 15.69 -9.87 -11.93
N ALA A 293 14.50 -9.26 -11.90
CA ALA A 293 13.77 -8.84 -13.09
C ALA A 293 14.05 -7.37 -13.49
N HIS A 294 14.32 -6.49 -12.52
CA HIS A 294 14.36 -5.04 -12.74
C HIS A 294 15.70 -4.38 -12.40
N GLY A 295 16.71 -5.17 -12.03
CA GLY A 295 18.05 -4.70 -11.71
C GLY A 295 18.28 -4.42 -10.22
N LYS A 296 19.54 -4.56 -9.80
CA LYS A 296 19.96 -4.37 -8.40
C LYS A 296 19.68 -2.94 -7.92
N GLY A 297 19.15 -2.80 -6.71
CA GLY A 297 18.82 -1.53 -6.10
C GLY A 297 17.50 -0.91 -6.61
N SER A 298 16.71 -1.62 -7.42
CA SER A 298 15.45 -1.10 -7.96
C SER A 298 14.25 -1.28 -7.03
N VAL A 299 14.38 -2.09 -5.98
CA VAL A 299 13.27 -2.39 -5.06
C VAL A 299 12.77 -1.13 -4.34
N SER A 300 11.47 -1.06 -4.12
CA SER A 300 10.83 -0.03 -3.29
C SER A 300 9.78 -0.64 -2.37
N THR A 301 9.38 0.09 -1.32
CA THR A 301 8.32 -0.34 -0.42
C THR A 301 6.97 -0.49 -1.15
N PHE A 302 6.73 0.31 -2.17
CA PHE A 302 5.47 0.29 -2.93
C PHE A 302 5.28 -1.02 -3.70
N GLY A 303 6.31 -1.49 -4.38
CA GLY A 303 6.29 -2.83 -4.96
C GLY A 303 6.09 -3.92 -3.91
N GLY A 304 6.68 -3.75 -2.72
CA GLY A 304 6.46 -4.64 -1.57
C GLY A 304 5.00 -4.68 -1.10
N HIS A 305 4.25 -3.56 -1.15
CA HIS A 305 2.83 -3.54 -0.82
C HIS A 305 1.99 -4.32 -1.84
N ALA A 306 2.32 -4.21 -3.13
CA ALA A 306 1.70 -5.03 -4.17
C ALA A 306 2.02 -6.53 -3.97
N TRP A 307 3.27 -6.85 -3.61
CA TRP A 307 3.67 -8.21 -3.27
C TRP A 307 2.86 -8.78 -2.11
N ASP A 308 2.72 -8.01 -1.02
CA ASP A 308 1.95 -8.40 0.15
C ASP A 308 0.46 -8.61 -0.19
N ALA A 309 -0.13 -7.78 -1.08
CA ALA A 309 -1.49 -7.99 -1.57
C ALA A 309 -1.63 -9.34 -2.32
N GLY A 310 -0.63 -9.70 -3.12
CA GLY A 310 -0.56 -11.01 -3.78
C GLY A 310 -0.45 -12.17 -2.80
N LEU A 311 0.33 -12.02 -1.72
CA LEU A 311 0.44 -13.05 -0.67
C LEU A 311 -0.88 -13.22 0.11
N LEU A 312 -1.58 -12.13 0.42
CA LEU A 312 -2.91 -12.20 1.04
C LEU A 312 -3.91 -12.92 0.14
N LEU A 313 -3.92 -12.58 -1.16
CA LEU A 313 -4.75 -13.27 -2.13
C LEU A 313 -4.39 -14.76 -2.25
N ALA A 314 -3.10 -15.07 -2.27
CA ALA A 314 -2.62 -16.46 -2.35
C ALA A 314 -3.02 -17.29 -1.12
N ALA A 315 -3.09 -16.67 0.05
CA ALA A 315 -3.57 -17.33 1.26
C ALA A 315 -5.10 -17.50 1.28
N ALA A 316 -5.86 -16.54 0.75
CA ALA A 316 -7.31 -16.53 0.82
C ALA A 316 -8.00 -17.30 -0.33
N ALA A 317 -7.43 -17.28 -1.55
CA ALA A 317 -8.07 -17.87 -2.73
C ALA A 317 -8.34 -19.38 -2.59
N PRO A 318 -7.41 -20.23 -2.08
CA PRO A 318 -7.68 -21.66 -1.90
C PRO A 318 -8.86 -21.93 -0.95
N GLU A 319 -9.05 -21.10 0.08
CA GLU A 319 -10.15 -21.24 1.03
C GLU A 319 -11.50 -20.82 0.40
N ALA A 320 -11.49 -19.78 -0.43
CA ALA A 320 -12.66 -19.36 -1.18
C ALA A 320 -13.08 -20.39 -2.23
N LEU A 321 -12.13 -21.02 -2.92
CA LEU A 321 -12.36 -22.08 -3.92
C LEU A 321 -13.04 -23.33 -3.34
N LYS A 322 -12.88 -23.61 -2.05
CA LYS A 322 -13.61 -24.68 -1.37
C LYS A 322 -15.11 -24.40 -1.22
N LYS A 323 -15.52 -23.13 -1.31
CA LYS A 323 -16.89 -22.68 -1.02
C LYS A 323 -17.69 -22.29 -2.25
N ALA A 324 -17.02 -21.74 -3.29
CA ALA A 324 -17.71 -21.22 -4.46
C ALA A 324 -16.78 -21.17 -5.69
N GLN A 325 -17.37 -21.01 -6.89
CA GLN A 325 -16.65 -20.90 -8.15
C GLN A 325 -16.30 -19.43 -8.46
N PRO A 326 -15.10 -19.12 -9.01
CA PRO A 326 -14.73 -17.80 -9.51
C PRO A 326 -15.77 -17.23 -10.49
N GLY A 327 -15.84 -15.90 -10.58
CA GLY A 327 -16.79 -15.17 -11.40
C GLY A 327 -18.18 -15.03 -10.77
N THR A 328 -18.42 -15.58 -9.58
CA THR A 328 -19.75 -15.51 -8.91
C THR A 328 -19.76 -14.57 -7.71
N PRO A 329 -20.91 -13.98 -7.35
CA PRO A 329 -21.05 -13.22 -6.12
C PRO A 329 -20.72 -14.05 -4.86
N ALA A 330 -21.04 -15.34 -4.88
CA ALA A 330 -20.71 -16.26 -3.78
C ALA A 330 -19.18 -16.41 -3.59
N PHE A 331 -18.41 -16.46 -4.69
CA PHE A 331 -16.96 -16.52 -4.61
C PHE A 331 -16.36 -15.22 -4.05
N ARG A 332 -16.83 -14.06 -4.50
CA ARG A 332 -16.40 -12.76 -3.97
C ARG A 332 -16.66 -12.64 -2.47
N ALA A 333 -17.82 -13.08 -2.00
CA ALA A 333 -18.13 -13.12 -0.57
C ALA A 333 -17.22 -14.10 0.18
N ALA A 334 -17.02 -15.31 -0.37
CA ALA A 334 -16.12 -16.30 0.23
C ALA A 334 -14.67 -15.81 0.28
N LEU A 335 -14.23 -15.06 -0.75
CA LEU A 335 -12.88 -14.48 -0.79
C LEU A 335 -12.70 -13.38 0.26
N ARG A 336 -13.70 -12.50 0.45
CA ARG A 336 -13.73 -11.53 1.54
C ARG A 336 -13.61 -12.22 2.91
N ASP A 337 -14.45 -13.22 3.16
CA ASP A 337 -14.46 -13.95 4.42
C ASP A 337 -13.13 -14.70 4.65
N ALA A 338 -12.51 -15.21 3.58
CA ALA A 338 -11.20 -15.84 3.65
C ALA A 338 -10.10 -14.83 3.98
N LEU A 339 -10.16 -13.61 3.43
CA LEU A 339 -9.23 -12.52 3.76
C LEU A 339 -9.31 -12.13 5.24
N GLU A 340 -10.51 -12.02 5.83
CA GLU A 340 -10.70 -11.77 7.28
C GLU A 340 -10.07 -12.86 8.16
N ASN A 341 -9.91 -14.07 7.63
CA ASN A 341 -9.36 -15.22 8.36
C ASN A 341 -7.86 -15.48 8.07
N VAL A 342 -7.19 -14.64 7.30
CA VAL A 342 -5.75 -14.77 7.06
C VAL A 342 -4.97 -14.56 8.36
N LYS A 343 -4.10 -15.54 8.69
CA LYS A 343 -3.25 -15.51 9.90
C LYS A 343 -1.81 -15.88 9.57
N ASN A 344 -0.89 -15.20 10.24
CA ASN A 344 0.56 -15.47 10.21
C ASN A 344 1.17 -15.47 8.81
N VAL A 345 0.64 -14.65 7.89
CA VAL A 345 1.25 -14.47 6.56
C VAL A 345 2.39 -13.48 6.66
N ALA A 346 3.61 -13.98 6.56
CA ALA A 346 4.81 -13.16 6.55
C ALA A 346 5.01 -12.51 5.17
N GLY A 347 4.72 -11.24 5.08
CA GLY A 347 4.91 -10.39 3.90
C GLY A 347 6.28 -9.73 3.84
N ALA A 348 6.45 -8.80 2.91
CA ALA A 348 7.65 -7.97 2.80
C ALA A 348 7.71 -6.87 3.89
N HIS A 349 6.53 -6.47 4.42
CA HIS A 349 6.42 -5.39 5.38
C HIS A 349 6.06 -5.83 6.81
N GLY A 350 5.38 -6.94 6.98
CA GLY A 350 4.92 -7.37 8.29
C GLY A 350 4.35 -8.78 8.26
N VAL A 351 3.91 -9.24 9.43
CA VAL A 351 3.16 -10.49 9.55
C VAL A 351 1.69 -10.14 9.66
N PHE A 352 0.92 -10.52 8.64
CA PHE A 352 -0.50 -10.21 8.56
C PHE A 352 -1.34 -11.18 9.39
N ASN A 353 -2.21 -10.60 10.23
CA ASN A 353 -3.19 -11.31 11.06
C ASN A 353 -4.53 -10.58 10.95
N MET A 354 -5.23 -10.81 9.84
CA MET A 354 -6.52 -10.16 9.56
C MET A 354 -7.63 -10.67 10.48
N SER A 355 -8.67 -9.86 10.65
CA SER A 355 -9.92 -10.26 11.31
C SER A 355 -11.09 -9.42 10.80
N SER A 356 -12.31 -9.76 11.13
CA SER A 356 -13.50 -8.94 10.82
C SER A 356 -13.50 -7.57 11.53
N ALA A 357 -12.62 -7.35 12.50
CA ALA A 357 -12.42 -6.08 13.20
C ALA A 357 -11.12 -5.36 12.81
N ASP A 358 -10.23 -6.01 12.05
CA ASP A 358 -8.95 -5.45 11.62
C ASP A 358 -8.60 -5.93 10.21
N HIS A 359 -8.80 -5.07 9.23
CA HIS A 359 -8.52 -5.32 7.81
C HIS A 359 -7.14 -4.81 7.37
N LEU A 360 -6.27 -4.43 8.31
CA LEU A 360 -4.84 -4.20 8.11
C LEU A 360 -4.02 -5.39 8.60
N GLY A 361 -4.31 -5.90 9.80
CA GLY A 361 -3.67 -7.09 10.37
C GLY A 361 -2.19 -6.94 10.70
N LEU A 362 -1.63 -5.72 10.73
CA LEU A 362 -0.23 -5.46 11.02
C LEU A 362 -0.04 -4.90 12.44
N ASP A 363 1.05 -5.28 13.09
CA ASP A 363 1.48 -4.72 14.38
C ASP A 363 2.73 -3.84 14.24
N GLN A 364 3.24 -3.33 15.38
CA GLN A 364 4.38 -2.41 15.43
C GLN A 364 5.68 -2.97 14.83
N ARG A 365 5.81 -4.28 14.65
CA ARG A 365 6.95 -4.93 14.00
C ARG A 365 6.98 -4.68 12.49
N ALA A 366 5.87 -4.22 11.91
CA ALA A 366 5.77 -3.88 10.50
C ALA A 366 6.44 -2.53 10.14
N ARG A 367 7.10 -1.87 11.09
CA ARG A 367 7.80 -0.61 10.85
C ARG A 367 9.15 -0.55 11.52
N VAL A 368 10.07 0.17 10.91
CA VAL A 368 11.38 0.51 11.45
C VAL A 368 11.65 2.00 11.23
N MET A 369 12.50 2.61 12.07
CA MET A 369 12.98 3.97 11.81
C MET A 369 14.21 3.93 10.91
N VAL A 370 14.24 4.84 9.93
CA VAL A 370 15.27 4.92 8.91
C VAL A 370 15.77 6.37 8.78
N ARG A 371 17.04 6.52 8.45
CA ARG A 371 17.66 7.80 8.07
C ARG A 371 18.26 7.70 6.67
N ILE A 372 18.25 8.79 5.92
CA ILE A 372 19.02 8.90 4.69
C ILE A 372 20.46 9.28 5.04
N GLU A 373 21.40 8.42 4.69
CA GLU A 373 22.84 8.63 4.88
C GLU A 373 23.61 8.27 3.61
N ASN A 374 24.41 9.20 3.12
CA ASN A 374 25.22 9.02 1.89
C ASN A 374 24.37 8.56 0.70
N GLY A 375 23.18 9.15 0.54
CA GLY A 375 22.23 8.81 -0.53
C GLY A 375 21.60 7.43 -0.41
N ALA A 376 21.64 6.78 0.76
CA ALA A 376 21.11 5.45 0.98
C ALA A 376 20.23 5.38 2.25
N TRP A 377 19.38 4.36 2.32
CA TRP A 377 18.53 4.08 3.47
C TRP A 377 19.32 3.38 4.57
N LYS A 378 19.33 3.95 5.76
CA LYS A 378 20.02 3.42 6.92
C LYS A 378 19.05 3.12 8.04
N LEU A 379 19.03 1.86 8.50
CA LEU A 379 18.29 1.49 9.71
C LEU A 379 18.88 2.23 10.92
N ILE A 380 18.04 2.90 11.70
CA ILE A 380 18.42 3.48 12.98
C ILE A 380 17.79 2.68 14.12
N LYS A 381 18.57 2.51 15.18
CA LYS A 381 18.17 1.72 16.36
C LYS A 381 17.29 2.56 17.28
#